data_5b08f754916ff968fa0e6bbca2c24f60
#
_entry.id   5b08f754916ff968fa0e6bbca2c24f60
#
_cell.length_a   1.000
_cell.length_b   1.000
_cell.length_c   1.000
_cell.angle_alpha   90.00
_cell.angle_beta   90.00
_cell.angle_gamma   90.00
#
_symmetry.space_group_name_H-M   'P 1'
#
loop_
_entity.id
_entity.type
_entity.pdbx_description
1 polymer ?
#
loop_
_entity_poly.entity_id
_entity_poly.type
_entity_poly.pdbx_seq_one_letter_code
_entity_poly.pdbx_strand_id
1 'polypeptide(L)'
;MQPQIAPLSKPHVDRSAVLSLQLTGFGYGAAQVLGAIELTIQRGETVALVGPSGVGKSSILRICAGLEQPSGAKCRLRGRVSIVFQEPTLLPWRSLVENFTLTTGITRGAARDALAAVGLAGRENDFPGQMSLGQQRRLALARALAVRPDLLLLDEPFVSLDPQTTSDMMDLFDKLRDDYDLTTIIVTHAASEAERLATRIVTLGGTPAVITSDQNTGA
;
A
#
# COMPACT_ATOMS: atom_id res chain seq x y z
N MET A 1 -45.73 25.30 4.78
CA MET A 1 -45.44 24.04 4.06
C MET A 1 -43.97 24.06 3.69
N GLN A 2 -43.12 23.45 4.54
CA GLN A 2 -41.66 23.41 4.32
C GLN A 2 -41.33 22.22 3.41
N PRO A 3 -40.42 22.36 2.42
CA PRO A 3 -39.99 21.26 1.61
C PRO A 3 -39.10 20.33 2.44
N GLN A 4 -39.51 19.06 2.58
CA GLN A 4 -38.70 17.98 3.10
C GLN A 4 -37.57 17.68 2.10
N ILE A 5 -36.34 18.00 2.49
CA ILE A 5 -35.13 17.58 1.76
C ILE A 5 -34.96 16.09 2.06
N ALA A 6 -35.13 15.26 1.03
CA ALA A 6 -34.83 13.83 1.13
C ALA A 6 -33.33 13.62 1.46
N PRO A 7 -32.99 12.67 2.36
CA PRO A 7 -31.60 12.39 2.66
C PRO A 7 -30.90 11.88 1.40
N LEU A 8 -29.76 12.53 1.06
CA LEU A 8 -28.86 12.06 0.01
C LEU A 8 -28.43 10.62 0.34
N SER A 9 -28.84 9.67 -0.50
CA SER A 9 -28.37 8.30 -0.43
C SER A 9 -26.85 8.31 -0.55
N LYS A 10 -26.16 7.69 0.43
CA LYS A 10 -24.72 7.45 0.34
C LYS A 10 -24.42 6.76 -0.99
N PRO A 11 -23.36 7.14 -1.70
CA PRO A 11 -23.00 6.48 -2.95
C PRO A 11 -22.87 4.98 -2.70
N HIS A 12 -23.45 4.19 -3.59
CA HIS A 12 -23.35 2.73 -3.58
C HIS A 12 -21.89 2.38 -3.84
N VAL A 13 -21.12 2.06 -2.79
CA VAL A 13 -19.74 1.60 -2.93
C VAL A 13 -19.81 0.28 -3.70
N ASP A 14 -19.28 0.28 -4.91
CA ASP A 14 -19.12 -0.96 -5.70
C ASP A 14 -18.12 -1.86 -4.96
N ARG A 15 -18.65 -2.83 -4.21
CA ARG A 15 -17.86 -3.82 -3.44
C ARG A 15 -17.32 -4.93 -4.33
N SER A 16 -16.98 -4.66 -5.57
CA SER A 16 -16.32 -5.64 -6.42
C SER A 16 -14.89 -5.91 -5.93
N ALA A 17 -14.50 -7.19 -5.90
CA ALA A 17 -13.15 -7.58 -5.53
C ALA A 17 -12.12 -6.98 -6.51
N VAL A 18 -11.15 -6.23 -5.97
CA VAL A 18 -10.00 -5.68 -6.71
C VAL A 18 -8.92 -6.74 -6.84
N LEU A 19 -8.70 -7.53 -5.78
CA LEU A 19 -7.74 -8.62 -5.75
C LEU A 19 -8.39 -9.90 -5.24
N SER A 20 -8.07 -11.03 -5.86
CA SER A 20 -8.35 -12.37 -5.33
C SER A 20 -7.10 -13.22 -5.48
N LEU A 21 -6.54 -13.67 -4.36
CA LEU A 21 -5.39 -14.56 -4.27
C LEU A 21 -5.85 -15.92 -3.72
N GLN A 22 -5.55 -16.98 -4.47
CA GLN A 22 -5.62 -18.37 -4.00
C GLN A 22 -4.25 -19.00 -4.17
N LEU A 23 -3.64 -19.41 -3.08
CA LEU A 23 -2.31 -20.01 -3.03
C LEU A 23 -2.41 -21.37 -2.34
N THR A 24 -1.82 -22.39 -2.93
CA THR A 24 -1.74 -23.73 -2.31
C THR A 24 -0.45 -23.92 -1.51
N GLY A 25 0.55 -23.09 -1.78
CA GLY A 25 1.84 -23.04 -1.08
C GLY A 25 2.85 -22.24 -1.88
N PHE A 26 3.87 -21.72 -1.17
CA PHE A 26 4.98 -20.99 -1.78
C PHE A 26 6.24 -21.11 -0.92
N GLY A 27 7.40 -21.14 -1.56
CA GLY A 27 8.69 -21.18 -0.88
C GLY A 27 9.86 -20.84 -1.79
N TYR A 28 11.02 -20.70 -1.19
CA TYR A 28 12.28 -20.45 -1.86
C TYR A 28 13.19 -21.68 -1.76
N GLY A 29 13.51 -22.28 -2.91
CA GLY A 29 14.25 -23.55 -2.94
C GLY A 29 13.48 -24.67 -2.24
N ALA A 30 14.08 -25.29 -1.22
CA ALA A 30 13.45 -26.36 -0.43
C ALA A 30 12.62 -25.84 0.76
N ALA A 31 12.71 -24.54 1.09
CA ALA A 31 12.04 -23.95 2.24
C ALA A 31 10.65 -23.46 1.86
N GLN A 32 9.60 -24.11 2.40
CA GLN A 32 8.23 -23.65 2.25
C GLN A 32 7.98 -22.50 3.23
N VAL A 33 7.58 -21.32 2.70
CA VAL A 33 7.33 -20.11 3.46
C VAL A 33 5.83 -19.93 3.73
N LEU A 34 5.00 -20.07 2.69
CA LEU A 34 3.55 -19.93 2.77
C LEU A 34 2.87 -21.27 2.52
N GLY A 35 1.83 -21.55 3.29
CA GLY A 35 0.90 -22.64 3.08
C GLY A 35 -0.27 -22.23 2.19
N ALA A 36 -1.44 -22.86 2.40
CA ALA A 36 -2.64 -22.50 1.70
C ALA A 36 -3.17 -21.13 2.19
N ILE A 37 -3.38 -20.20 1.26
CA ILE A 37 -3.89 -18.85 1.56
C ILE A 37 -5.00 -18.52 0.57
N GLU A 38 -6.12 -18.05 1.10
CA GLU A 38 -7.18 -17.40 0.34
C GLU A 38 -7.35 -15.97 0.87
N LEU A 39 -7.18 -14.98 -0.01
CA LEU A 39 -7.29 -13.57 0.34
C LEU A 39 -8.03 -12.83 -0.76
N THR A 40 -9.11 -12.15 -0.39
CA THR A 40 -9.87 -11.29 -1.31
C THR A 40 -9.91 -9.88 -0.75
N ILE A 41 -9.60 -8.88 -1.59
CA ILE A 41 -9.60 -7.46 -1.24
C ILE A 41 -10.72 -6.78 -2.02
N GLN A 42 -11.62 -6.10 -1.30
CA GLN A 42 -12.72 -5.33 -1.90
C GLN A 42 -12.25 -3.90 -2.19
N ARG A 43 -12.93 -3.22 -3.12
CA ARG A 43 -12.66 -1.82 -3.41
C ARG A 43 -12.89 -0.95 -2.17
N GLY A 44 -11.97 -0.02 -1.91
CA GLY A 44 -12.00 0.89 -0.77
C GLY A 44 -11.56 0.26 0.56
N GLU A 45 -11.22 -1.03 0.62
CA GLU A 45 -10.64 -1.64 1.82
C GLU A 45 -9.20 -1.21 2.04
N THR A 46 -8.85 -0.99 3.31
CA THR A 46 -7.46 -0.97 3.77
C THR A 46 -7.23 -2.21 4.63
N VAL A 47 -6.49 -3.18 4.09
CA VAL A 47 -6.20 -4.45 4.77
C VAL A 47 -4.79 -4.44 5.33
N ALA A 48 -4.64 -4.61 6.65
CA ALA A 48 -3.34 -4.82 7.26
C ALA A 48 -3.00 -6.32 7.31
N LEU A 49 -1.84 -6.69 6.74
CA LEU A 49 -1.24 -8.01 6.93
C LEU A 49 -0.26 -7.92 8.09
N VAL A 50 -0.57 -8.61 9.19
CA VAL A 50 0.24 -8.62 10.40
C VAL A 50 0.78 -10.02 10.70
N GLY A 51 1.82 -10.10 11.51
CA GLY A 51 2.44 -11.36 11.92
C GLY A 51 3.93 -11.20 12.19
N PRO A 52 4.61 -12.23 12.70
CA PRO A 52 6.04 -12.19 13.03
C PRO A 52 6.92 -11.78 11.84
N SER A 53 8.12 -11.27 12.14
CA SER A 53 9.11 -10.99 11.10
C SER A 53 9.48 -12.29 10.37
N GLY A 54 9.66 -12.22 9.06
CA GLY A 54 10.01 -13.38 8.23
C GLY A 54 8.86 -14.37 7.95
N VAL A 55 7.64 -14.16 8.45
CA VAL A 55 6.51 -15.08 8.27
C VAL A 55 5.99 -15.16 6.81
N GLY A 56 6.43 -14.26 5.91
CA GLY A 56 6.04 -14.30 4.50
C GLY A 56 5.12 -13.16 4.05
N LYS A 57 4.90 -12.11 4.88
CA LYS A 57 4.05 -10.95 4.54
C LYS A 57 4.48 -10.28 3.23
N SER A 58 5.77 -9.94 3.11
CA SER A 58 6.34 -9.34 1.90
C SER A 58 6.28 -10.28 0.69
N SER A 59 6.33 -11.60 0.90
CA SER A 59 6.13 -12.57 -0.18
C SER A 59 4.70 -12.51 -0.73
N ILE A 60 3.68 -12.37 0.13
CA ILE A 60 2.30 -12.16 -0.30
C ILE A 60 2.20 -10.87 -1.13
N LEU A 61 2.79 -9.75 -0.66
CA LEU A 61 2.77 -8.51 -1.43
C LEU A 61 3.42 -8.66 -2.81
N ARG A 62 4.56 -9.34 -2.89
CA ARG A 62 5.26 -9.59 -4.17
C ARG A 62 4.42 -10.45 -5.11
N ILE A 63 3.71 -11.46 -4.59
CA ILE A 63 2.77 -12.28 -5.38
C ILE A 63 1.61 -11.41 -5.87
N CYS A 64 1.01 -10.59 -5.01
CA CYS A 64 -0.07 -9.67 -5.38
C CYS A 64 0.38 -8.61 -6.41
N ALA A 65 1.65 -8.18 -6.34
CA ALA A 65 2.24 -7.26 -7.32
C ALA A 65 2.62 -7.94 -8.66
N GLY A 66 2.51 -9.28 -8.75
CA GLY A 66 2.94 -10.04 -9.92
C GLY A 66 4.47 -10.17 -10.06
N LEU A 67 5.23 -9.80 -9.03
CA LEU A 67 6.70 -9.92 -8.98
C LEU A 67 7.16 -11.36 -8.70
N GLU A 68 6.29 -12.14 -8.08
CA GLU A 68 6.48 -13.57 -7.83
C GLU A 68 5.28 -14.32 -8.41
N GLN A 69 5.54 -15.45 -9.09
CA GLN A 69 4.51 -16.25 -9.73
C GLN A 69 4.65 -17.73 -9.30
N PRO A 70 4.15 -18.08 -8.10
CA PRO A 70 4.23 -19.45 -7.61
C PRO A 70 3.43 -20.42 -8.50
N SER A 71 3.96 -21.63 -8.70
CA SER A 71 3.22 -22.71 -9.34
C SER A 71 1.97 -23.04 -8.52
N GLY A 72 0.80 -23.06 -9.18
CA GLY A 72 -0.48 -23.32 -8.51
C GLY A 72 -1.14 -22.10 -7.84
N ALA A 73 -0.51 -20.92 -7.85
CA ALA A 73 -1.16 -19.69 -7.42
C ALA A 73 -2.14 -19.20 -8.47
N LYS A 74 -3.30 -18.73 -8.00
CA LYS A 74 -4.26 -17.98 -8.80
C LYS A 74 -4.38 -16.58 -8.18
N CYS A 75 -3.69 -15.60 -8.78
CA CYS A 75 -3.82 -14.21 -8.41
C CYS A 75 -4.55 -13.46 -9.52
N ARG A 76 -5.71 -12.90 -9.20
CA ARG A 76 -6.52 -12.08 -10.12
C ARG A 76 -6.58 -10.67 -9.58
N LEU A 77 -5.95 -9.76 -10.29
CA LEU A 77 -5.99 -8.32 -10.02
C LEU A 77 -6.84 -7.64 -11.10
N ARG A 78 -7.74 -6.75 -10.67
CA ARG A 78 -8.50 -5.88 -11.57
C ARG A 78 -7.92 -4.47 -11.49
N GLY A 79 -7.32 -4.01 -12.59
CA GLY A 79 -6.75 -2.66 -12.68
C GLY A 79 -5.24 -2.62 -12.47
N ARG A 80 -4.74 -1.50 -12.01
CA ARG A 80 -3.31 -1.22 -11.81
C ARG A 80 -2.92 -1.45 -10.37
N VAL A 81 -1.75 -2.02 -10.16
CA VAL A 81 -1.13 -2.13 -8.85
C VAL A 81 0.11 -1.25 -8.77
N SER A 82 0.31 -0.62 -7.62
CA SER A 82 1.57 0.03 -7.25
C SER A 82 2.07 -0.55 -5.94
N ILE A 83 3.39 -0.62 -5.79
CA ILE A 83 4.03 -1.09 -4.58
C ILE A 83 5.03 -0.05 -4.05
N VAL A 84 4.98 0.19 -2.76
CA VAL A 84 5.99 0.93 -2.00
C VAL A 84 6.72 -0.08 -1.12
N PHE A 85 8.00 -0.26 -1.38
CA PHE A 85 8.86 -1.15 -0.61
C PHE A 85 9.32 -0.49 0.69
N GLN A 86 9.78 -1.29 1.63
CA GLN A 86 10.37 -0.85 2.89
C GLN A 86 11.51 0.16 2.66
N GLU A 87 12.36 -0.08 1.66
CA GLU A 87 13.31 0.91 1.15
C GLU A 87 12.64 1.76 0.06
N PRO A 88 12.81 3.09 0.04
CA PRO A 88 12.11 3.97 -0.91
C PRO A 88 12.38 3.72 -2.39
N THR A 89 13.36 2.91 -2.76
CA THR A 89 13.73 2.52 -4.15
C THR A 89 13.73 3.69 -5.14
N LEU A 90 14.29 4.81 -4.72
CA LEU A 90 14.42 6.01 -5.54
C LEU A 90 15.64 5.92 -6.46
N LEU A 91 15.64 6.68 -7.55
CA LEU A 91 16.80 6.85 -8.43
C LEU A 91 17.72 7.94 -7.84
N PRO A 92 18.82 7.59 -7.14
CA PRO A 92 19.60 8.56 -6.37
C PRO A 92 20.32 9.58 -7.26
N TRP A 93 20.57 9.25 -8.53
CA TRP A 93 21.23 10.10 -9.54
C TRP A 93 20.24 10.93 -10.36
N ARG A 94 18.95 10.93 -10.02
CA ARG A 94 17.90 11.70 -10.69
C ARG A 94 17.25 12.65 -9.71
N SER A 95 16.80 13.81 -10.21
CA SER A 95 16.06 14.77 -9.42
C SER A 95 14.70 14.20 -8.99
N LEU A 96 14.02 14.85 -8.01
CA LEU A 96 12.73 14.38 -7.53
C LEU A 96 11.68 14.34 -8.65
N VAL A 97 11.62 15.36 -9.49
CA VAL A 97 10.70 15.35 -10.65
C VAL A 97 11.03 14.27 -11.66
N GLU A 98 12.32 13.96 -11.87
CA GLU A 98 12.73 12.88 -12.76
C GLU A 98 12.43 11.49 -12.20
N ASN A 99 12.43 11.32 -10.87
CA ASN A 99 11.96 10.10 -10.22
C ASN A 99 10.50 9.78 -10.56
N PHE A 100 9.67 10.79 -10.84
CA PHE A 100 8.32 10.56 -11.36
C PHE A 100 8.32 10.33 -12.86
N THR A 101 8.84 11.28 -13.63
CA THR A 101 8.67 11.27 -15.09
C THR A 101 9.28 10.05 -15.76
N LEU A 102 10.44 9.57 -15.27
CA LEU A 102 11.13 8.41 -15.84
C LEU A 102 10.50 7.07 -15.43
N THR A 103 9.91 6.99 -14.23
CA THR A 103 9.40 5.71 -13.72
C THR A 103 7.91 5.53 -13.96
N THR A 104 7.15 6.62 -14.06
CA THR A 104 5.69 6.58 -14.20
C THR A 104 5.18 7.11 -15.53
N GLY A 105 6.02 7.84 -16.27
CA GLY A 105 5.64 8.46 -17.54
C GLY A 105 4.73 9.68 -17.42
N ILE A 106 4.47 10.19 -16.20
CA ILE A 106 3.65 11.39 -16.02
C ILE A 106 4.40 12.66 -16.45
N THR A 107 3.65 13.73 -16.74
CA THR A 107 4.23 15.02 -17.10
C THR A 107 4.95 15.67 -15.92
N ARG A 108 5.88 16.61 -16.18
CA ARG A 108 6.53 17.42 -15.14
C ARG A 108 5.53 18.22 -14.30
N GLY A 109 4.42 18.69 -14.90
CA GLY A 109 3.34 19.37 -14.18
C GLY A 109 2.69 18.45 -13.15
N ALA A 110 2.22 17.27 -13.59
CA ALA A 110 1.64 16.28 -12.70
C ALA A 110 2.62 15.81 -11.61
N ALA A 111 3.92 15.71 -11.91
CA ALA A 111 4.95 15.39 -10.92
C ALA A 111 5.09 16.48 -9.85
N ARG A 112 4.98 17.78 -10.22
CA ARG A 112 4.98 18.89 -9.25
C ARG A 112 3.75 18.85 -8.34
N ASP A 113 2.58 18.58 -8.91
CA ASP A 113 1.34 18.44 -8.14
C ASP A 113 1.45 17.27 -7.14
N ALA A 114 2.00 16.13 -7.56
CA ALA A 114 2.25 14.99 -6.70
C ALA A 114 3.26 15.28 -5.57
N LEU A 115 4.32 16.04 -5.86
CA LEU A 115 5.28 16.52 -4.85
C LEU A 115 4.60 17.44 -3.84
N ALA A 116 3.78 18.37 -4.32
CA ALA A 116 3.03 19.29 -3.45
C ALA A 116 2.07 18.55 -2.52
N ALA A 117 1.38 17.52 -3.01
CA ALA A 117 0.43 16.70 -2.24
C ALA A 117 1.08 16.02 -1.01
N VAL A 118 2.40 15.75 -1.06
CA VAL A 118 3.15 15.14 0.04
C VAL A 118 4.06 16.13 0.80
N GLY A 119 3.85 17.44 0.61
CA GLY A 119 4.60 18.49 1.31
C GLY A 119 6.04 18.68 0.80
N LEU A 120 6.31 18.36 -0.46
CA LEU A 120 7.61 18.50 -1.11
C LEU A 120 7.59 19.56 -2.24
N ALA A 121 6.65 20.51 -2.22
CA ALA A 121 6.59 21.60 -3.19
C ALA A 121 7.89 22.42 -3.18
N GLY A 122 8.35 22.86 -4.37
CA GLY A 122 9.57 23.65 -4.54
C GLY A 122 10.87 22.84 -4.50
N ARG A 123 10.80 21.52 -4.33
CA ARG A 123 11.98 20.64 -4.26
C ARG A 123 12.17 19.77 -5.52
N GLU A 124 11.58 20.16 -6.62
CA GLU A 124 11.53 19.37 -7.87
C GLU A 124 12.91 19.01 -8.42
N ASN A 125 13.89 19.91 -8.21
CA ASN A 125 15.26 19.76 -8.70
C ASN A 125 16.23 19.16 -7.67
N ASP A 126 15.77 18.92 -6.43
CA ASP A 126 16.57 18.26 -5.41
C ASP A 126 16.81 16.79 -5.78
N PHE A 127 17.75 16.16 -5.11
CA PHE A 127 18.09 14.74 -5.26
C PHE A 127 17.71 13.97 -4.00
N PRO A 128 17.39 12.65 -4.10
CA PRO A 128 17.04 11.82 -2.95
C PRO A 128 18.05 11.87 -1.81
N GLY A 129 19.37 11.97 -2.10
CA GLY A 129 20.42 12.06 -1.09
C GLY A 129 20.39 13.35 -0.25
N GLN A 130 19.61 14.36 -0.64
CA GLN A 130 19.43 15.63 0.09
C GLN A 130 18.19 15.59 0.99
N MET A 131 17.52 14.45 1.09
CA MET A 131 16.26 14.28 1.81
C MET A 131 16.44 13.40 3.04
N SER A 132 15.66 13.68 4.10
CA SER A 132 15.52 12.74 5.22
C SER A 132 14.80 11.46 4.76
N LEU A 133 14.93 10.36 5.52
CA LEU A 133 14.25 9.10 5.23
C LEU A 133 12.73 9.28 5.12
N GLY A 134 12.12 10.06 6.03
CA GLY A 134 10.69 10.37 5.98
C GLY A 134 10.30 11.10 4.69
N GLN A 135 11.09 12.08 4.23
CA GLN A 135 10.86 12.76 2.96
C GLN A 135 11.02 11.81 1.75
N GLN A 136 12.01 10.91 1.78
CA GLN A 136 12.17 9.89 0.74
C GLN A 136 10.96 8.95 0.67
N ARG A 137 10.39 8.57 1.81
CA ARG A 137 9.17 7.74 1.89
C ARG A 137 7.94 8.47 1.37
N ARG A 138 7.78 9.76 1.72
CA ARG A 138 6.73 10.61 1.14
C ARG A 138 6.85 10.66 -0.39
N LEU A 139 8.06 10.81 -0.92
CA LEU A 139 8.33 10.78 -2.35
C LEU A 139 7.94 9.43 -2.98
N ALA A 140 8.34 8.31 -2.36
CA ALA A 140 8.03 6.97 -2.85
C ALA A 140 6.50 6.73 -2.86
N LEU A 141 5.78 7.15 -1.82
CA LEU A 141 4.33 7.07 -1.74
C LEU A 141 3.67 7.93 -2.84
N ALA A 142 4.08 9.20 -2.99
CA ALA A 142 3.56 10.07 -4.04
C ALA A 142 3.79 9.50 -5.44
N ARG A 143 4.98 8.92 -5.69
CA ARG A 143 5.31 8.27 -6.94
C ARG A 143 4.40 7.06 -7.23
N ALA A 144 4.13 6.24 -6.22
CA ALA A 144 3.23 5.10 -6.35
C ALA A 144 1.78 5.54 -6.67
N LEU A 145 1.32 6.65 -6.10
CA LEU A 145 -0.01 7.20 -6.33
C LEU A 145 -0.14 7.97 -7.66
N ALA A 146 0.96 8.47 -8.20
CA ALA A 146 0.96 9.27 -9.42
C ALA A 146 0.37 8.55 -10.66
N VAL A 147 0.40 7.22 -10.66
CA VAL A 147 -0.19 6.39 -11.72
C VAL A 147 -1.65 6.03 -11.45
N ARG A 148 -2.23 6.54 -10.36
CA ARG A 148 -3.62 6.25 -9.91
C ARG A 148 -3.89 4.74 -9.88
N PRO A 149 -3.25 4.00 -8.96
CA PRO A 149 -3.43 2.56 -8.86
C PRO A 149 -4.83 2.21 -8.35
N ASP A 150 -5.38 1.07 -8.79
CA ASP A 150 -6.59 0.47 -8.22
C ASP A 150 -6.27 -0.28 -6.92
N LEU A 151 -5.01 -0.71 -6.73
CA LEU A 151 -4.50 -1.34 -5.51
C LEU A 151 -3.12 -0.79 -5.18
N LEU A 152 -2.98 -0.27 -3.96
CA LEU A 152 -1.71 0.17 -3.39
C LEU A 152 -1.19 -0.88 -2.41
N LEU A 153 0.06 -1.30 -2.57
CA LEU A 153 0.75 -2.24 -1.69
C LEU A 153 1.84 -1.49 -0.92
N LEU A 154 1.83 -1.58 0.40
CA LEU A 154 2.80 -0.92 1.27
C LEU A 154 3.53 -1.98 2.12
N ASP A 155 4.84 -2.10 1.93
CA ASP A 155 5.68 -3.04 2.68
C ASP A 155 6.43 -2.30 3.78
N GLU A 156 5.98 -2.42 5.02
CA GLU A 156 6.52 -1.79 6.23
C GLU A 156 6.83 -0.29 6.06
N PRO A 157 5.84 0.54 5.64
CA PRO A 157 6.08 1.90 5.20
C PRO A 157 6.56 2.86 6.30
N PHE A 158 6.41 2.50 7.57
CA PHE A 158 6.74 3.35 8.73
C PHE A 158 7.96 2.88 9.52
N VAL A 159 8.55 1.75 9.16
CA VAL A 159 9.70 1.17 9.89
C VAL A 159 10.90 2.14 9.91
N SER A 160 11.65 2.18 11.02
CA SER A 160 12.84 3.05 11.20
C SER A 160 12.57 4.56 11.08
N LEU A 161 11.33 5.00 11.22
CA LEU A 161 10.99 6.40 11.43
C LEU A 161 10.88 6.68 12.93
N ASP A 162 11.17 7.92 13.32
CA ASP A 162 10.87 8.39 14.66
C ASP A 162 9.34 8.50 14.87
N PRO A 163 8.84 8.52 16.12
CA PRO A 163 7.41 8.52 16.41
C PRO A 163 6.65 9.70 15.80
N GLN A 164 7.24 10.90 15.76
CA GLN A 164 6.59 12.07 15.18
C GLN A 164 6.47 11.93 13.66
N THR A 165 7.55 11.57 12.98
CA THR A 165 7.55 11.32 11.53
C THR A 165 6.59 10.19 11.15
N THR A 166 6.49 9.15 11.99
CA THR A 166 5.53 8.06 11.80
C THR A 166 4.09 8.59 11.85
N SER A 167 3.74 9.38 12.88
CA SER A 167 2.41 9.99 13.00
C SER A 167 2.08 10.87 11.79
N ASP A 168 3.01 11.75 11.39
CA ASP A 168 2.84 12.63 10.23
C ASP A 168 2.65 11.87 8.91
N MET A 169 3.31 10.72 8.77
CA MET A 169 3.16 9.85 7.61
C MET A 169 1.82 9.12 7.58
N MET A 170 1.33 8.70 8.76
CA MET A 170 0.00 8.09 8.86
C MET A 170 -1.10 9.10 8.56
N ASP A 171 -1.01 10.35 9.08
CA ASP A 171 -1.94 11.43 8.76
C ASP A 171 -1.94 11.75 7.27
N LEU A 172 -0.76 11.78 6.66
CA LEU A 172 -0.63 11.95 5.21
C LEU A 172 -1.29 10.80 4.44
N PHE A 173 -1.07 9.55 4.88
CA PHE A 173 -1.68 8.39 4.24
C PHE A 173 -3.21 8.43 4.35
N ASP A 174 -3.78 8.74 5.53
CA ASP A 174 -5.22 8.86 5.73
C ASP A 174 -5.83 9.91 4.77
N LYS A 175 -5.20 11.09 4.69
CA LYS A 175 -5.61 12.13 3.75
C LYS A 175 -5.59 11.64 2.30
N LEU A 176 -4.49 11.00 1.88
CA LEU A 176 -4.36 10.52 0.50
C LEU A 176 -5.33 9.37 0.22
N ARG A 177 -5.61 8.49 1.20
CA ARG A 177 -6.61 7.43 1.08
C ARG A 177 -8.00 8.02 0.78
N ASP A 178 -8.38 9.05 1.51
CA ASP A 178 -9.69 9.69 1.35
C ASP A 178 -9.77 10.48 0.04
N ASP A 179 -8.70 11.22 -0.33
CA ASP A 179 -8.64 12.02 -1.56
C ASP A 179 -8.68 11.15 -2.84
N TYR A 180 -8.15 9.93 -2.80
CA TYR A 180 -8.00 9.05 -3.97
C TYR A 180 -8.89 7.79 -3.95
N ASP A 181 -9.73 7.59 -2.92
CA ASP A 181 -10.56 6.37 -2.73
C ASP A 181 -9.72 5.08 -2.86
N LEU A 182 -8.61 5.03 -2.09
CA LEU A 182 -7.59 3.99 -2.23
C LEU A 182 -8.07 2.64 -1.69
N THR A 183 -7.77 1.58 -2.45
CA THR A 183 -7.74 0.22 -1.94
C THR A 183 -6.30 -0.14 -1.60
N THR A 184 -6.03 -0.63 -0.38
CA THR A 184 -4.65 -0.78 0.10
C THR A 184 -4.43 -2.09 0.84
N ILE A 185 -3.26 -2.70 0.64
CA ILE A 185 -2.71 -3.71 1.54
C ILE A 185 -1.47 -3.12 2.22
N ILE A 186 -1.46 -3.08 3.54
CA ILE A 186 -0.33 -2.61 4.36
C ILE A 186 0.26 -3.80 5.09
N VAL A 187 1.54 -4.06 4.89
CA VAL A 187 2.30 -4.98 5.74
C VAL A 187 2.91 -4.19 6.87
N THR A 188 2.67 -4.62 8.09
CA THR A 188 3.30 -4.07 9.30
C THR A 188 3.46 -5.13 10.37
N HIS A 189 4.39 -4.92 11.30
CA HIS A 189 4.54 -5.70 12.53
C HIS A 189 4.06 -4.92 13.77
N ALA A 190 3.68 -3.64 13.62
CA ALA A 190 3.16 -2.79 14.69
C ALA A 190 1.63 -2.86 14.74
N ALA A 191 1.09 -3.40 15.84
CA ALA A 191 -0.36 -3.50 16.03
C ALA A 191 -1.07 -2.14 15.97
N SER A 192 -0.44 -1.10 16.56
CA SER A 192 -0.98 0.26 16.56
C SER A 192 -1.14 0.87 15.16
N GLU A 193 -0.24 0.54 14.22
CA GLU A 193 -0.36 0.96 12.83
C GLU A 193 -1.55 0.27 12.15
N ALA A 194 -1.67 -1.04 12.34
CA ALA A 194 -2.77 -1.82 11.79
C ALA A 194 -4.12 -1.35 12.33
N GLU A 195 -4.25 -1.16 13.65
CA GLU A 195 -5.48 -0.70 14.32
C GLU A 195 -5.90 0.70 13.85
N ARG A 196 -4.94 1.60 13.63
CA ARG A 196 -5.22 2.97 13.20
C ARG A 196 -5.64 3.07 11.74
N LEU A 197 -4.97 2.34 10.84
CA LEU A 197 -5.09 2.58 9.40
C LEU A 197 -6.03 1.59 8.69
N ALA A 198 -6.16 0.36 9.22
CA ALA A 198 -6.84 -0.69 8.52
C ALA A 198 -8.33 -0.78 8.86
N THR A 199 -9.14 -1.06 7.84
CA THR A 199 -10.54 -1.45 7.99
C THR A 199 -10.70 -2.95 8.26
N ARG A 200 -9.61 -3.73 8.00
CA ARG A 200 -9.56 -5.18 8.20
C ARG A 200 -8.13 -5.62 8.50
N ILE A 201 -7.97 -6.49 9.48
CA ILE A 201 -6.68 -7.03 9.90
C ILE A 201 -6.64 -8.53 9.61
N VAL A 202 -5.64 -8.96 8.84
CA VAL A 202 -5.37 -10.35 8.50
C VAL A 202 -4.06 -10.76 9.15
N THR A 203 -4.12 -11.74 10.05
CA THR A 203 -2.95 -12.24 10.79
C THR A 203 -2.39 -13.49 10.13
N LEU A 204 -1.08 -13.49 9.90
CA LEU A 204 -0.33 -14.64 9.41
C LEU A 204 0.43 -15.30 10.55
N GLY A 205 0.44 -16.65 10.55
CA GLY A 205 1.18 -17.44 11.53
C GLY A 205 1.40 -18.87 11.05
N GLY A 206 2.22 -19.61 11.80
CA GLY A 206 2.57 -20.99 11.46
C GLY A 206 3.83 -21.12 10.59
N THR A 207 4.24 -22.37 10.32
CA THR A 207 5.37 -22.72 9.46
C THR A 207 5.03 -24.02 8.73
N PRO A 208 4.68 -23.96 7.43
CA PRO A 208 4.49 -22.77 6.59
C PRO A 208 3.35 -21.86 7.08
N ALA A 209 3.46 -20.55 6.77
CA ALA A 209 2.50 -19.57 7.25
C ALA A 209 1.14 -19.69 6.54
N VAL A 210 0.08 -19.53 7.33
CA VAL A 210 -1.31 -19.47 6.86
C VAL A 210 -2.01 -18.27 7.50
N ILE A 211 -3.20 -17.93 7.03
CA ILE A 211 -4.07 -16.96 7.71
C ILE A 211 -4.61 -17.61 8.97
N THR A 212 -4.29 -17.05 10.14
CA THR A 212 -4.74 -17.52 11.46
C THR A 212 -5.91 -16.70 12.00
N SER A 213 -6.08 -15.48 11.54
CA SER A 213 -7.20 -14.59 11.89
C SER A 213 -7.47 -13.63 10.73
N ASP A 214 -8.74 -13.26 10.57
CA ASP A 214 -9.23 -12.33 9.57
C ASP A 214 -10.43 -11.58 10.16
N GLN A 215 -10.24 -10.29 10.53
CA GLN A 215 -11.19 -9.53 11.33
C GLN A 215 -11.35 -8.11 10.79
N ASN A 216 -12.60 -7.62 10.73
CA ASN A 216 -12.87 -6.20 10.48
C ASN A 216 -12.60 -5.39 11.74
N THR A 217 -12.02 -4.19 11.59
CA THR A 217 -11.67 -3.30 12.72
C THR A 217 -12.87 -2.51 13.24
N GLY A 218 -14.03 -2.52 12.54
CA GLY A 218 -15.22 -1.77 12.95
C GLY A 218 -15.07 -0.25 12.85
N ALA A 219 -14.06 0.24 12.13
CA ALA A 219 -13.82 1.66 11.87
C ALA A 219 -14.69 2.18 10.71
#